data_63149e56b8cf9e6e360fb621a601ceeb
#
_entry.id   63149e56b8cf9e6e360fb621a601ceeb
#
_cell.length_a   1.000
_cell.length_b   1.000
_cell.length_c   1.000
_cell.angle_alpha   90.00
_cell.angle_beta   90.00
_cell.angle_gamma   90.00
#
_symmetry.space_group_name_H-M   'P 1'
#
loop_
_entity.id
_entity.type
_entity.pdbx_description
1 polymer ?
#
loop_
_entity_poly.entity_id
_entity_poly.type
_entity_poly.pdbx_seq_one_letter_code
_entity_poly.pdbx_strand_id
1 'polypeptide(L)'
;MVIIMNLDATAEDINGVISAIESAGLQAKVMEGSQQKIVGVIGDKTKLASMPIDALPGVEKSVEISKSYKLASREFHPANSVIDVAGIKIGDGTPVVMAGPCAVESKEQLFEAADIVKKAGAQFLRGGAYKPRTSPYAFQGLEVEGLKFLAEARERTGLRVVTEVTTVEAIGRVVEYADMLQIGARNMQNFGLLKEVGKCGKPVLLKRGLAATIDEWLNAAEYIMNAGNPNVVLCERGIRTYENYTRNTLDLSAVAAVKHLSHLPIIVDPSHGTGKWRMVKPMAFAAIAAGADGLMMEVHPNPAKALSDGPQSLTPENYAEVMDGVKKISAFMKAENITSMDI
;
A
#
# COMPACT_ATOMS: atom_id res chain seq x y z
N MET A 1 -11.65 1.92 21.15
CA MET A 1 -10.94 1.95 22.43
C MET A 1 -9.70 1.08 22.30
N VAL A 2 -8.60 1.51 22.87
CA VAL A 2 -7.36 0.73 23.02
C VAL A 2 -7.05 0.65 24.50
N ILE A 3 -6.68 -0.52 24.96
CA ILE A 3 -6.28 -0.77 26.35
C ILE A 3 -4.78 -1.01 26.33
N ILE A 4 -4.03 -0.15 27.01
CA ILE A 4 -2.58 -0.23 27.12
C ILE A 4 -2.28 -1.04 28.38
N MET A 5 -1.52 -2.11 28.22
CA MET A 5 -1.14 -2.97 29.33
C MET A 5 0.14 -2.45 30.00
N ASN A 6 0.30 -2.67 31.29
CA ASN A 6 1.55 -2.39 32.00
C ASN A 6 2.72 -3.17 31.37
N LEU A 7 3.94 -2.67 31.55
CA LEU A 7 5.16 -3.32 31.04
C LEU A 7 5.37 -4.73 31.60
N ASP A 8 4.93 -4.96 32.82
CA ASP A 8 5.01 -6.22 33.58
C ASP A 8 3.74 -7.06 33.52
N ALA A 9 2.75 -6.66 32.70
CA ALA A 9 1.49 -7.39 32.54
C ALA A 9 1.73 -8.83 32.09
N THR A 10 1.16 -9.77 32.86
CA THR A 10 1.27 -11.21 32.60
C THR A 10 0.34 -11.67 31.47
N ALA A 11 0.56 -12.87 30.96
CA ALA A 11 -0.37 -13.48 30.00
C ALA A 11 -1.78 -13.68 30.62
N GLU A 12 -1.87 -13.90 31.93
CA GLU A 12 -3.13 -14.05 32.65
C GLU A 12 -3.90 -12.72 32.70
N ASP A 13 -3.22 -11.61 32.96
CA ASP A 13 -3.82 -10.27 32.92
C ASP A 13 -4.40 -9.94 31.55
N ILE A 14 -3.63 -10.22 30.48
CA ILE A 14 -4.06 -9.99 29.11
C ILE A 14 -5.30 -10.84 28.77
N ASN A 15 -5.29 -12.12 29.15
CA ASN A 15 -6.43 -13.01 28.92
C ASN A 15 -7.67 -12.56 29.74
N GLY A 16 -7.47 -12.00 30.93
CA GLY A 16 -8.52 -11.40 31.73
C GLY A 16 -9.19 -10.22 31.02
N VAL A 17 -8.39 -9.33 30.44
CA VAL A 17 -8.89 -8.20 29.63
C VAL A 17 -9.62 -8.68 28.37
N ILE A 18 -9.08 -9.68 27.66
CA ILE A 18 -9.72 -10.28 26.48
C ILE A 18 -11.11 -10.84 26.86
N SER A 19 -11.17 -11.64 27.91
CA SER A 19 -12.40 -12.27 28.39
C SER A 19 -13.45 -11.23 28.78
N ALA A 20 -13.04 -10.12 29.40
CA ALA A 20 -13.94 -9.03 29.76
C ALA A 20 -14.54 -8.36 28.52
N ILE A 21 -13.73 -8.12 27.47
CA ILE A 21 -14.16 -7.53 26.19
C ILE A 21 -15.13 -8.49 25.47
N GLU A 22 -14.79 -9.77 25.39
CA GLU A 22 -15.58 -10.78 24.69
C GLU A 22 -16.91 -11.06 25.41
N SER A 23 -16.94 -11.03 26.75
CA SER A 23 -18.18 -11.15 27.51
C SER A 23 -19.19 -10.02 27.24
N ALA A 24 -18.70 -8.84 26.82
CA ALA A 24 -19.53 -7.73 26.37
C ALA A 24 -20.00 -7.88 24.90
N GLY A 25 -19.69 -9.00 24.26
CA GLY A 25 -20.04 -9.25 22.85
C GLY A 25 -19.23 -8.41 21.86
N LEU A 26 -17.98 -8.10 22.21
CA LEU A 26 -17.01 -7.36 21.41
C LEU A 26 -15.84 -8.27 21.03
N GLN A 27 -15.04 -7.86 20.06
CA GLN A 27 -13.82 -8.58 19.71
C GLN A 27 -12.59 -7.90 20.34
N ALA A 28 -11.69 -8.71 20.87
CA ALA A 28 -10.38 -8.27 21.38
C ALA A 28 -9.29 -8.67 20.39
N LYS A 29 -8.33 -7.77 20.14
CA LYS A 29 -7.13 -8.05 19.33
C LYS A 29 -5.91 -7.61 20.11
N VAL A 30 -5.05 -8.58 20.47
CA VAL A 30 -3.76 -8.30 21.11
C VAL A 30 -2.74 -7.94 20.06
N MET A 31 -1.93 -6.93 20.35
CA MET A 31 -0.81 -6.49 19.55
C MET A 31 0.41 -6.30 20.43
N GLU A 32 1.56 -6.70 19.91
CA GLU A 32 2.85 -6.45 20.53
C GLU A 32 3.39 -5.11 20.03
N GLY A 33 3.38 -4.10 20.90
CA GLY A 33 4.14 -2.89 20.70
C GLY A 33 5.63 -3.11 21.01
N SER A 34 6.48 -2.16 20.63
CA SER A 34 7.93 -2.24 20.88
C SER A 34 8.32 -2.33 22.35
N GLN A 35 7.47 -1.89 23.27
CA GLN A 35 7.72 -1.88 24.70
C GLN A 35 6.54 -2.39 25.54
N GLN A 36 5.30 -2.27 25.07
CA GLN A 36 4.08 -2.63 25.81
C GLN A 36 3.13 -3.43 24.93
N LYS A 37 2.34 -4.31 25.56
CA LYS A 37 1.24 -5.01 24.89
C LYS A 37 0.00 -4.13 24.89
N ILE A 38 -0.74 -4.18 23.81
CA ILE A 38 -1.94 -3.38 23.58
C ILE A 38 -3.10 -4.31 23.23
N VAL A 39 -4.25 -4.11 23.86
CA VAL A 39 -5.47 -4.84 23.54
C VAL A 39 -6.46 -3.87 22.88
N GLY A 40 -6.70 -4.09 21.59
CA GLY A 40 -7.67 -3.31 20.82
C GLY A 40 -9.08 -3.87 20.96
N VAL A 41 -10.04 -2.99 21.18
CA VAL A 41 -11.47 -3.31 21.23
C VAL A 41 -12.12 -2.98 19.91
N ILE A 42 -12.69 -3.98 19.24
CA ILE A 42 -13.39 -3.87 17.96
C ILE A 42 -14.90 -4.10 18.20
N GLY A 43 -15.72 -3.15 17.76
CA GLY A 43 -17.16 -3.16 17.92
C GLY A 43 -17.71 -1.91 18.60
N ASP A 44 -18.98 -1.95 19.01
CA ASP A 44 -19.68 -0.82 19.66
C ASP A 44 -19.21 -0.67 21.11
N LYS A 45 -18.28 0.27 21.32
CA LYS A 45 -17.68 0.57 22.62
C LYS A 45 -18.66 1.01 23.71
N THR A 46 -19.87 1.45 23.35
CA THR A 46 -20.89 1.83 24.35
C THR A 46 -21.22 0.67 25.28
N LYS A 47 -21.02 -0.57 24.82
CA LYS A 47 -21.21 -1.78 25.64
C LYS A 47 -20.17 -1.92 26.78
N LEU A 48 -19.06 -1.24 26.73
CA LEU A 48 -18.04 -1.20 27.78
C LEU A 48 -18.19 -0.01 28.74
N ALA A 49 -19.13 0.91 28.47
CA ALA A 49 -19.28 2.14 29.27
C ALA A 49 -19.55 1.88 30.77
N SER A 50 -20.10 0.72 31.11
CA SER A 50 -20.34 0.31 32.50
C SER A 50 -19.25 -0.59 33.09
N MET A 51 -18.23 -0.97 32.32
CA MET A 51 -17.13 -1.82 32.78
C MET A 51 -15.95 -0.97 33.24
N PRO A 52 -15.42 -1.22 34.44
CA PRO A 52 -14.24 -0.50 34.93
C PRO A 52 -12.95 -1.07 34.31
N ILE A 53 -12.77 -0.90 33.01
CA ILE A 53 -11.64 -1.45 32.24
C ILE A 53 -10.30 -1.04 32.83
N ASP A 54 -10.16 0.23 33.26
CA ASP A 54 -8.92 0.75 33.86
C ASP A 54 -8.60 0.15 35.23
N ALA A 55 -9.56 -0.56 35.84
CA ALA A 55 -9.36 -1.25 37.11
C ALA A 55 -8.99 -2.74 36.96
N LEU A 56 -8.94 -3.26 35.70
CA LEU A 56 -8.55 -4.65 35.50
C LEU A 56 -7.05 -4.85 35.75
N PRO A 57 -6.65 -6.02 36.30
CA PRO A 57 -5.24 -6.32 36.51
C PRO A 57 -4.41 -6.16 35.24
N GLY A 58 -3.21 -5.59 35.35
CA GLY A 58 -2.29 -5.39 34.24
C GLY A 58 -2.64 -4.27 33.27
N VAL A 59 -3.74 -3.53 33.47
CA VAL A 59 -4.10 -2.36 32.65
C VAL A 59 -3.40 -1.12 33.17
N GLU A 60 -2.68 -0.41 32.30
CA GLU A 60 -2.11 0.91 32.59
C GLU A 60 -3.18 1.99 32.43
N LYS A 61 -3.85 1.99 31.28
CA LYS A 61 -4.92 2.94 30.92
C LYS A 61 -5.71 2.48 29.72
N SER A 62 -6.94 2.95 29.59
CA SER A 62 -7.70 2.85 28.35
C SER A 62 -7.75 4.21 27.62
N VAL A 63 -7.64 4.18 26.30
CA VAL A 63 -7.69 5.37 25.44
C VAL A 63 -8.87 5.24 24.47
N GLU A 64 -9.77 6.20 24.49
CA GLU A 64 -10.83 6.27 23.51
C GLU A 64 -10.24 6.71 22.16
N ILE A 65 -10.31 5.81 21.16
CA ILE A 65 -9.97 6.16 19.79
C ILE A 65 -11.18 6.84 19.17
N SER A 66 -11.04 8.11 18.84
CA SER A 66 -12.08 8.91 18.16
C SER A 66 -12.14 8.64 16.65
N LYS A 67 -11.10 8.01 16.06
CA LYS A 67 -11.00 7.71 14.64
C LYS A 67 -11.89 6.54 14.24
N SER A 68 -12.43 6.61 13.01
CA SER A 68 -13.29 5.57 12.42
C SER A 68 -12.54 4.29 12.06
N TYR A 69 -11.21 4.35 11.85
CA TYR A 69 -10.29 3.22 11.61
C TYR A 69 -9.47 2.95 12.89
N LYS A 70 -9.20 1.68 13.17
CA LYS A 70 -8.47 1.22 14.36
C LYS A 70 -7.24 0.42 13.97
N LEU A 71 -7.42 -0.69 13.25
CA LEU A 71 -6.33 -1.58 12.83
C LEU A 71 -5.27 -0.83 12.01
N ALA A 72 -5.69 0.11 11.18
CA ALA A 72 -4.81 0.95 10.39
C ALA A 72 -4.23 2.15 11.15
N SER A 73 -4.67 2.41 12.41
CA SER A 73 -4.25 3.58 13.18
C SER A 73 -2.92 3.35 13.89
N ARG A 74 -2.07 4.39 13.90
CA ARG A 74 -0.86 4.40 14.72
C ARG A 74 -1.14 4.35 16.22
N GLU A 75 -2.28 4.86 16.67
CA GLU A 75 -2.71 4.74 18.07
C GLU A 75 -2.92 3.27 18.47
N PHE A 76 -3.37 2.44 17.52
CA PHE A 76 -3.58 1.02 17.73
C PHE A 76 -2.30 0.19 17.52
N HIS A 77 -1.42 0.62 16.63
CA HIS A 77 -0.13 -0.03 16.34
C HIS A 77 0.98 1.04 16.25
N PRO A 78 1.65 1.37 17.38
CA PRO A 78 2.63 2.47 17.42
C PRO A 78 3.87 2.28 16.54
N ALA A 79 4.35 1.04 16.39
CA ALA A 79 5.50 0.73 15.56
C ALA A 79 5.14 0.71 14.06
N ASN A 80 6.10 1.06 13.20
CA ASN A 80 5.91 0.93 11.75
C ASN A 80 5.73 -0.54 11.35
N SER A 81 4.78 -0.80 10.47
CA SER A 81 4.66 -2.12 9.84
C SER A 81 5.67 -2.31 8.73
N VAL A 82 6.28 -3.48 8.70
CA VAL A 82 7.13 -3.94 7.62
C VAL A 82 6.43 -5.09 6.90
N ILE A 83 6.09 -4.87 5.64
CA ILE A 83 5.35 -5.84 4.84
C ILE A 83 6.32 -6.66 3.99
N ASP A 84 6.38 -7.97 4.22
CA ASP A 84 7.17 -8.88 3.41
C ASP A 84 6.36 -9.34 2.18
N VAL A 85 6.93 -9.12 1.01
CA VAL A 85 6.37 -9.58 -0.27
C VAL A 85 7.36 -10.56 -0.90
N ALA A 86 7.22 -11.83 -0.57
CA ALA A 86 8.08 -12.90 -1.09
C ALA A 86 9.59 -12.60 -0.92
N GLY A 87 9.98 -12.07 0.26
CA GLY A 87 11.35 -11.75 0.63
C GLY A 87 11.79 -10.30 0.38
N ILE A 88 10.94 -9.47 -0.22
CA ILE A 88 11.16 -8.02 -0.33
C ILE A 88 10.37 -7.30 0.75
N LYS A 89 11.07 -6.55 1.60
CA LYS A 89 10.46 -5.80 2.71
C LYS A 89 10.10 -4.38 2.27
N ILE A 90 8.89 -3.93 2.62
CA ILE A 90 8.39 -2.57 2.37
C ILE A 90 8.10 -1.94 3.73
N GLY A 91 8.69 -0.77 4.00
CA GLY A 91 8.55 -0.07 5.29
C GLY A 91 9.70 -0.31 6.27
N ASP A 92 10.81 -0.95 5.84
CA ASP A 92 12.00 -1.19 6.66
C ASP A 92 13.03 -0.04 6.65
N GLY A 93 12.66 1.10 6.07
CA GLY A 93 13.54 2.25 5.89
C GLY A 93 14.32 2.27 4.58
N THR A 94 14.19 1.22 3.74
CA THR A 94 14.79 1.18 2.40
C THR A 94 13.68 1.33 1.35
N PRO A 95 13.65 2.41 0.56
CA PRO A 95 12.61 2.59 -0.43
C PRO A 95 12.64 1.52 -1.52
N VAL A 96 11.49 0.92 -1.81
CA VAL A 96 11.33 -0.04 -2.89
C VAL A 96 10.84 0.63 -4.18
N VAL A 97 11.13 0.03 -5.33
CA VAL A 97 10.64 0.53 -6.62
C VAL A 97 9.86 -0.57 -7.35
N MET A 98 8.61 -0.22 -7.68
CA MET A 98 7.69 -1.01 -8.49
C MET A 98 7.63 -0.37 -9.89
N ALA A 99 8.19 -1.00 -10.90
CA ALA A 99 8.26 -0.41 -12.24
C ALA A 99 7.85 -1.41 -13.32
N GLY A 100 7.37 -0.90 -14.46
CA GLY A 100 6.92 -1.70 -15.60
C GLY A 100 5.83 -1.01 -16.40
N PRO A 101 5.28 -1.65 -17.43
CA PRO A 101 4.31 -1.03 -18.32
C PRO A 101 2.95 -0.82 -17.64
N CYS A 102 2.18 0.15 -18.12
CA CYS A 102 0.79 0.34 -17.69
C CYS A 102 -0.03 -0.93 -17.91
N ALA A 103 0.06 -1.50 -19.10
CA ALA A 103 -0.61 -2.73 -19.48
C ALA A 103 0.39 -3.79 -19.96
N VAL A 104 0.06 -5.06 -19.74
CA VAL A 104 0.69 -6.18 -20.43
C VAL A 104 0.08 -6.24 -21.82
N GLU A 105 0.86 -5.93 -22.84
CA GLU A 105 0.41 -5.79 -24.23
C GLU A 105 0.79 -6.98 -25.11
N SER A 106 1.97 -7.53 -24.87
CA SER A 106 2.47 -8.78 -25.44
C SER A 106 3.56 -9.37 -24.54
N LYS A 107 3.96 -10.61 -24.82
CA LYS A 107 5.04 -11.27 -24.10
C LYS A 107 6.37 -10.54 -24.32
N GLU A 108 6.65 -10.15 -25.55
CA GLU A 108 7.88 -9.47 -25.95
C GLU A 108 7.99 -8.10 -25.27
N GLN A 109 6.93 -7.29 -25.32
CA GLN A 109 6.88 -5.98 -24.68
C GLN A 109 7.11 -6.08 -23.17
N LEU A 110 6.44 -7.04 -22.51
CA LEU A 110 6.57 -7.22 -21.06
C LEU A 110 7.97 -7.68 -20.66
N PHE A 111 8.56 -8.61 -21.42
CA PHE A 111 9.88 -9.15 -21.12
C PHE A 111 10.96 -8.09 -21.30
N GLU A 112 10.89 -7.31 -22.39
CA GLU A 112 11.79 -6.18 -22.60
C GLU A 112 11.66 -5.15 -21.47
N ALA A 113 10.43 -4.78 -21.09
CA ALA A 113 10.20 -3.89 -19.95
C ALA A 113 10.76 -4.45 -18.64
N ALA A 114 10.59 -5.76 -18.37
CA ALA A 114 11.09 -6.43 -17.18
C ALA A 114 12.62 -6.39 -17.10
N ASP A 115 13.32 -6.63 -18.21
CA ASP A 115 14.78 -6.55 -18.28
C ASP A 115 15.27 -5.11 -18.02
N ILE A 116 14.62 -4.11 -18.62
CA ILE A 116 14.94 -2.70 -18.42
C ILE A 116 14.82 -2.32 -16.93
N VAL A 117 13.69 -2.63 -16.31
CA VAL A 117 13.45 -2.20 -14.93
C VAL A 117 14.32 -2.98 -13.94
N LYS A 118 14.59 -4.27 -14.20
CA LYS A 118 15.51 -5.10 -13.40
C LYS A 118 16.93 -4.54 -13.44
N LYS A 119 17.44 -4.23 -14.64
CA LYS A 119 18.78 -3.67 -14.83
C LYS A 119 18.98 -2.37 -14.09
N ALA A 120 17.97 -1.51 -14.02
CA ALA A 120 18.02 -0.24 -13.29
C ALA A 120 17.84 -0.40 -11.78
N GLY A 121 17.43 -1.57 -11.28
CA GLY A 121 17.35 -1.90 -9.85
C GLY A 121 15.96 -1.85 -9.24
N ALA A 122 14.90 -2.05 -10.01
CA ALA A 122 13.57 -2.31 -9.48
C ALA A 122 13.54 -3.64 -8.70
N GLN A 123 12.69 -3.71 -7.69
CA GLN A 123 12.40 -4.94 -6.93
C GLN A 123 11.12 -5.62 -7.44
N PHE A 124 10.18 -4.82 -7.97
CA PHE A 124 8.90 -5.31 -8.44
C PHE A 124 8.69 -4.98 -9.92
N LEU A 125 8.10 -5.94 -10.64
CA LEU A 125 7.48 -5.73 -11.94
C LEU A 125 6.00 -5.40 -11.74
N ARG A 126 5.57 -4.21 -12.19
CA ARG A 126 4.17 -3.85 -12.26
C ARG A 126 3.67 -3.94 -13.70
N GLY A 127 2.46 -4.42 -13.88
CA GLY A 127 1.81 -4.48 -15.18
C GLY A 127 0.34 -4.88 -15.01
N GLY A 128 -0.57 -4.18 -15.68
CA GLY A 128 -2.00 -4.51 -15.65
C GLY A 128 -2.32 -5.60 -16.65
N ALA A 129 -2.70 -6.79 -16.19
CA ALA A 129 -3.23 -7.86 -17.04
C ALA A 129 -4.73 -7.61 -17.35
N TYR A 130 -5.46 -7.07 -16.38
CA TYR A 130 -6.83 -6.57 -16.52
C TYR A 130 -6.81 -5.05 -16.51
N LYS A 131 -7.57 -4.41 -17.41
CA LYS A 131 -7.59 -2.94 -17.54
C LYS A 131 -9.00 -2.40 -17.36
N PRO A 132 -9.32 -1.74 -16.22
CA PRO A 132 -10.57 -1.04 -16.07
C PRO A 132 -10.56 0.23 -16.92
N ARG A 133 -11.29 0.23 -18.03
CA ARG A 133 -11.32 1.33 -19.00
C ARG A 133 -12.62 2.10 -18.94
N THR A 134 -12.54 3.43 -19.12
CA THR A 134 -13.72 4.28 -19.25
C THR A 134 -14.45 4.02 -20.57
N SER A 135 -13.70 3.74 -21.65
CA SER A 135 -14.27 3.39 -22.94
C SER A 135 -14.24 1.87 -23.14
N PRO A 136 -15.36 1.23 -23.54
CA PRO A 136 -15.39 -0.20 -23.83
C PRO A 136 -14.59 -0.58 -25.09
N TYR A 137 -14.25 0.40 -25.93
CA TYR A 137 -13.46 0.19 -27.15
C TYR A 137 -11.94 0.27 -26.91
N ALA A 138 -11.51 0.69 -25.74
CA ALA A 138 -10.10 0.71 -25.38
C ALA A 138 -9.60 -0.71 -25.07
N PHE A 139 -8.27 -0.91 -25.18
CA PHE A 139 -7.63 -2.17 -24.82
C PHE A 139 -7.97 -2.61 -23.40
N GLN A 140 -8.59 -3.79 -23.25
CA GLN A 140 -9.11 -4.31 -21.98
C GLN A 140 -8.06 -5.13 -21.17
N GLY A 141 -6.89 -5.38 -21.75
CA GLY A 141 -5.87 -6.25 -21.20
C GLY A 141 -5.89 -7.66 -21.79
N LEU A 142 -4.86 -8.45 -21.51
CA LEU A 142 -4.74 -9.86 -21.94
C LEU A 142 -5.29 -10.83 -20.89
N GLU A 143 -5.82 -10.32 -19.80
CA GLU A 143 -6.41 -11.13 -18.73
C GLU A 143 -5.49 -12.25 -18.23
N VAL A 144 -5.96 -13.50 -18.25
CA VAL A 144 -5.21 -14.67 -17.77
C VAL A 144 -3.91 -14.88 -18.55
N GLU A 145 -3.89 -14.60 -19.85
CA GLU A 145 -2.67 -14.69 -20.65
C GLU A 145 -1.63 -13.67 -20.15
N GLY A 146 -2.05 -12.43 -19.89
CA GLY A 146 -1.18 -11.41 -19.31
C GLY A 146 -0.65 -11.80 -17.91
N LEU A 147 -1.45 -12.50 -17.08
CA LEU A 147 -0.99 -13.03 -15.80
C LEU A 147 0.10 -14.10 -15.97
N LYS A 148 -0.04 -14.99 -16.95
CA LYS A 148 0.98 -15.99 -17.28
C LYS A 148 2.28 -15.33 -17.73
N PHE A 149 2.21 -14.31 -18.57
CA PHE A 149 3.41 -13.57 -18.98
C PHE A 149 4.11 -12.87 -17.81
N LEU A 150 3.34 -12.31 -16.86
CA LEU A 150 3.91 -11.73 -15.64
C LEU A 150 4.64 -12.79 -14.79
N ALA A 151 4.06 -13.98 -14.63
CA ALA A 151 4.71 -15.07 -13.91
C ALA A 151 6.00 -15.54 -14.62
N GLU A 152 5.98 -15.72 -15.94
CA GLU A 152 7.18 -16.07 -16.70
C GLU A 152 8.26 -14.97 -16.60
N ALA A 153 7.89 -13.69 -16.63
CA ALA A 153 8.81 -12.58 -16.42
C ALA A 153 9.41 -12.60 -15.01
N ARG A 154 8.62 -12.96 -13.97
CA ARG A 154 9.11 -13.20 -12.60
C ARG A 154 10.18 -14.29 -12.54
N GLU A 155 9.90 -15.45 -13.11
CA GLU A 155 10.84 -16.59 -13.14
C GLU A 155 12.17 -16.19 -13.81
N ARG A 156 12.08 -15.43 -14.91
CA ARG A 156 13.23 -14.99 -15.68
C ARG A 156 14.08 -13.95 -14.97
N THR A 157 13.46 -12.97 -14.31
CA THR A 157 14.15 -11.79 -13.78
C THR A 157 14.35 -11.80 -12.26
N GLY A 158 13.58 -12.61 -11.55
CA GLY A 158 13.50 -12.61 -10.09
C GLY A 158 12.77 -11.39 -9.50
N LEU A 159 12.14 -10.54 -10.34
CA LEU A 159 11.29 -9.45 -9.87
C LEU A 159 10.01 -10.00 -9.23
N ARG A 160 9.52 -9.37 -8.19
CA ARG A 160 8.20 -9.70 -7.62
C ARG A 160 7.10 -9.04 -8.45
N VAL A 161 5.98 -9.74 -8.61
CA VAL A 161 4.87 -9.27 -9.45
C VAL A 161 3.81 -8.57 -8.62
N VAL A 162 3.48 -7.32 -8.99
CA VAL A 162 2.30 -6.60 -8.53
C VAL A 162 1.37 -6.31 -9.70
N THR A 163 0.12 -6.75 -9.61
CA THR A 163 -0.89 -6.52 -10.66
C THR A 163 -2.27 -6.26 -10.08
N GLU A 164 -3.10 -5.55 -10.84
CA GLU A 164 -4.41 -5.10 -10.38
C GLU A 164 -5.44 -6.23 -10.45
N VAL A 165 -6.21 -6.37 -9.36
CA VAL A 165 -7.44 -7.15 -9.31
C VAL A 165 -8.62 -6.20 -9.44
N THR A 166 -9.53 -6.46 -10.38
CA THR A 166 -10.62 -5.54 -10.74
C THR A 166 -11.99 -5.98 -10.22
N THR A 167 -12.20 -7.28 -10.06
CA THR A 167 -13.46 -7.88 -9.60
C THR A 167 -13.20 -9.01 -8.61
N VAL A 168 -14.23 -9.40 -7.86
CA VAL A 168 -14.15 -10.52 -6.91
C VAL A 168 -13.83 -11.84 -7.62
N GLU A 169 -14.43 -12.06 -8.80
CA GLU A 169 -14.25 -13.28 -9.60
C GLU A 169 -12.81 -13.45 -10.11
N ALA A 170 -12.10 -12.35 -10.29
CA ALA A 170 -10.71 -12.36 -10.75
C ALA A 170 -9.69 -12.68 -9.64
N ILE A 171 -10.07 -12.57 -8.34
CA ILE A 171 -9.14 -12.71 -7.21
C ILE A 171 -8.37 -14.03 -7.29
N GLY A 172 -9.07 -15.17 -7.41
CA GLY A 172 -8.43 -16.48 -7.41
C GLY A 172 -7.37 -16.63 -8.50
N ARG A 173 -7.67 -16.12 -9.70
CA ARG A 173 -6.73 -16.15 -10.83
C ARG A 173 -5.53 -15.23 -10.60
N VAL A 174 -5.76 -14.00 -10.09
CA VAL A 174 -4.65 -13.06 -9.85
C VAL A 174 -3.74 -13.55 -8.72
N VAL A 175 -4.30 -14.12 -7.65
CA VAL A 175 -3.55 -14.69 -6.51
C VAL A 175 -2.57 -15.79 -6.95
N GLU A 176 -2.92 -16.58 -7.94
CA GLU A 176 -2.07 -17.67 -8.48
C GLU A 176 -0.77 -17.13 -9.08
N TYR A 177 -0.81 -15.97 -9.75
CA TYR A 177 0.31 -15.45 -10.54
C TYR A 177 1.03 -14.26 -9.90
N ALA A 178 0.38 -13.53 -8.99
CA ALA A 178 0.93 -12.32 -8.38
C ALA A 178 1.52 -12.58 -6.99
N ASP A 179 2.56 -11.82 -6.63
CA ASP A 179 3.14 -11.79 -5.28
C ASP A 179 2.43 -10.75 -4.40
N MET A 180 1.88 -9.70 -5.01
CA MET A 180 1.12 -8.63 -4.34
C MET A 180 -0.07 -8.23 -5.21
N LEU A 181 -1.25 -8.06 -4.61
CA LEU A 181 -2.46 -7.62 -5.30
C LEU A 181 -2.58 -6.10 -5.25
N GLN A 182 -2.88 -5.46 -6.39
CA GLN A 182 -3.17 -4.04 -6.40
C GLN A 182 -4.70 -3.82 -6.44
N ILE A 183 -5.18 -2.97 -5.53
CA ILE A 183 -6.52 -2.36 -5.63
C ILE A 183 -6.35 -0.99 -6.27
N GLY A 184 -6.92 -0.83 -7.47
CA GLY A 184 -6.89 0.43 -8.21
C GLY A 184 -7.73 1.52 -7.55
N ALA A 185 -7.42 2.78 -7.85
CA ALA A 185 -8.09 3.93 -7.26
C ALA A 185 -9.62 3.95 -7.46
N ARG A 186 -10.12 3.38 -8.58
CA ARG A 186 -11.56 3.25 -8.84
C ARG A 186 -12.26 2.24 -7.93
N ASN A 187 -11.51 1.29 -7.38
CA ASN A 187 -12.00 0.23 -6.50
C ASN A 187 -11.68 0.45 -5.01
N MET A 188 -11.13 1.63 -4.64
CA MET A 188 -10.82 1.91 -3.22
C MET A 188 -12.06 1.80 -2.32
N GLN A 189 -13.23 2.15 -2.81
CA GLN A 189 -14.49 2.08 -2.09
C GLN A 189 -15.35 0.86 -2.48
N ASN A 190 -14.81 -0.08 -3.24
CA ASN A 190 -15.48 -1.36 -3.51
C ASN A 190 -15.30 -2.29 -2.31
N PHE A 191 -16.05 -2.03 -1.25
CA PHE A 191 -15.91 -2.72 0.03
C PHE A 191 -16.16 -4.24 -0.07
N GLY A 192 -16.97 -4.69 -1.04
CA GLY A 192 -17.12 -6.11 -1.36
C GLY A 192 -15.79 -6.73 -1.81
N LEU A 193 -15.12 -6.08 -2.77
CA LEU A 193 -13.81 -6.50 -3.26
C LEU A 193 -12.75 -6.44 -2.15
N LEU A 194 -12.72 -5.37 -1.34
CA LEU A 194 -11.75 -5.21 -0.25
C LEU A 194 -11.85 -6.34 0.78
N LYS A 195 -13.06 -6.73 1.16
CA LYS A 195 -13.30 -7.86 2.10
C LYS A 195 -12.78 -9.17 1.53
N GLU A 196 -13.05 -9.46 0.27
CA GLU A 196 -12.62 -10.72 -0.35
C GLU A 196 -11.09 -10.75 -0.58
N VAL A 197 -10.50 -9.64 -1.00
CA VAL A 197 -9.03 -9.51 -1.10
C VAL A 197 -8.37 -9.65 0.28
N GLY A 198 -9.01 -9.16 1.35
CA GLY A 198 -8.53 -9.34 2.73
C GLY A 198 -8.46 -10.80 3.18
N LYS A 199 -9.20 -11.72 2.55
CA LYS A 199 -9.18 -13.15 2.89
C LYS A 199 -8.13 -13.96 2.13
N CYS A 200 -7.53 -13.40 1.07
CA CYS A 200 -6.68 -14.18 0.16
C CYS A 200 -5.24 -14.40 0.65
N GLY A 201 -4.81 -13.77 1.75
CA GLY A 201 -3.50 -13.96 2.37
C GLY A 201 -2.31 -13.34 1.62
N LYS A 202 -2.53 -12.68 0.47
CA LYS A 202 -1.47 -11.96 -0.26
C LYS A 202 -1.37 -10.52 0.21
N PRO A 203 -0.17 -9.91 0.24
CA PRO A 203 -0.01 -8.48 0.47
C PRO A 203 -0.82 -7.65 -0.54
N VAL A 204 -1.37 -6.51 -0.09
CA VAL A 204 -2.26 -5.66 -0.88
C VAL A 204 -1.67 -4.26 -1.01
N LEU A 205 -1.55 -3.78 -2.23
CA LEU A 205 -1.26 -2.39 -2.55
C LEU A 205 -2.59 -1.65 -2.78
N LEU A 206 -2.96 -0.76 -1.86
CA LEU A 206 -4.21 -0.01 -1.90
C LEU A 206 -3.97 1.41 -2.42
N LYS A 207 -4.38 1.69 -3.65
CA LYS A 207 -4.30 3.03 -4.25
C LYS A 207 -5.38 3.95 -3.71
N ARG A 208 -5.01 5.19 -3.38
CA ARG A 208 -5.95 6.24 -2.97
C ARG A 208 -6.95 6.54 -4.07
N GLY A 209 -8.21 6.68 -3.70
CA GLY A 209 -9.29 7.06 -4.61
C GLY A 209 -9.12 8.49 -5.15
N LEU A 210 -9.71 8.75 -6.32
CA LEU A 210 -9.51 10.00 -7.06
C LEU A 210 -10.01 11.26 -6.34
N ALA A 211 -10.95 11.11 -5.41
CA ALA A 211 -11.51 12.20 -4.59
C ALA A 211 -11.58 11.80 -3.11
N ALA A 212 -10.75 10.83 -2.70
CA ALA A 212 -10.78 10.30 -1.35
C ALA A 212 -9.95 11.13 -0.38
N THR A 213 -10.52 11.42 0.79
CA THR A 213 -9.78 11.93 1.94
C THR A 213 -8.82 10.87 2.48
N ILE A 214 -7.87 11.28 3.33
CA ILE A 214 -6.97 10.35 4.01
C ILE A 214 -7.77 9.41 4.93
N ASP A 215 -8.78 9.91 5.63
CA ASP A 215 -9.65 9.11 6.50
C ASP A 215 -10.41 8.02 5.71
N GLU A 216 -10.99 8.36 4.56
CA GLU A 216 -11.66 7.38 3.69
C GLU A 216 -10.68 6.30 3.20
N TRP A 217 -9.44 6.70 2.88
CA TRP A 217 -8.40 5.79 2.43
C TRP A 217 -7.95 4.84 3.55
N LEU A 218 -7.75 5.34 4.77
CA LEU A 218 -7.41 4.52 5.94
C LEU A 218 -8.59 3.60 6.35
N ASN A 219 -9.84 4.06 6.22
CA ASN A 219 -11.00 3.18 6.39
C ASN A 219 -11.07 2.07 5.32
N ALA A 220 -10.67 2.34 4.09
CA ALA A 220 -10.57 1.29 3.06
C ALA A 220 -9.49 0.25 3.42
N ALA A 221 -8.33 0.67 3.96
CA ALA A 221 -7.33 -0.23 4.50
C ALA A 221 -7.89 -1.06 5.68
N GLU A 222 -8.65 -0.42 6.58
CA GLU A 222 -9.33 -1.09 7.70
C GLU A 222 -10.23 -2.24 7.23
N TYR A 223 -10.96 -2.10 6.12
CA TYR A 223 -11.78 -3.18 5.55
C TYR A 223 -10.95 -4.41 5.17
N ILE A 224 -9.78 -4.22 4.57
CA ILE A 224 -8.86 -5.31 4.22
C ILE A 224 -8.31 -5.96 5.49
N MET A 225 -7.84 -5.16 6.43
CA MET A 225 -7.24 -5.62 7.68
C MET A 225 -8.26 -6.35 8.57
N ASN A 226 -9.49 -5.83 8.66
CA ASN A 226 -10.57 -6.45 9.44
C ASN A 226 -11.03 -7.79 8.83
N ALA A 227 -10.84 -7.98 7.52
CA ALA A 227 -11.08 -9.27 6.86
C ALA A 227 -9.97 -10.31 7.11
N GLY A 228 -8.90 -9.95 7.84
CA GLY A 228 -7.84 -10.85 8.31
C GLY A 228 -6.46 -10.61 7.68
N ASN A 229 -6.30 -9.62 6.79
CA ASN A 229 -5.02 -9.35 6.14
C ASN A 229 -4.37 -8.05 6.62
N PRO A 230 -3.37 -8.10 7.52
CA PRO A 230 -2.66 -6.91 7.99
C PRO A 230 -1.64 -6.38 6.97
N ASN A 231 -1.35 -7.12 5.90
CA ASN A 231 -0.29 -6.81 4.95
C ASN A 231 -0.77 -5.82 3.88
N VAL A 232 -1.01 -4.57 4.27
CA VAL A 232 -1.48 -3.50 3.40
C VAL A 232 -0.38 -2.47 3.21
N VAL A 233 -0.11 -2.09 1.96
CA VAL A 233 0.74 -0.97 1.56
C VAL A 233 -0.14 0.08 0.91
N LEU A 234 -0.04 1.32 1.35
CA LEU A 234 -0.77 2.44 0.78
C LEU A 234 -0.05 3.02 -0.44
N CYS A 235 -0.79 3.52 -1.44
CA CYS A 235 -0.19 4.14 -2.61
C CYS A 235 -0.89 5.47 -2.95
N GLU A 236 -0.20 6.59 -2.68
CA GLU A 236 -0.61 7.91 -3.15
C GLU A 236 -0.40 7.99 -4.67
N ARG A 237 -1.40 8.48 -5.41
CA ARG A 237 -1.39 8.53 -6.88
C ARG A 237 -2.04 9.79 -7.47
N GLY A 238 -2.24 10.79 -6.64
CA GLY A 238 -2.91 12.04 -6.97
C GLY A 238 -4.43 11.99 -6.80
N ILE A 239 -4.97 13.13 -6.47
CA ILE A 239 -6.40 13.38 -6.32
C ILE A 239 -6.88 14.38 -7.37
N ARG A 240 -8.16 14.36 -7.71
CA ARG A 240 -8.79 15.35 -8.57
C ARG A 240 -8.95 16.65 -7.82
N THR A 241 -8.49 17.73 -8.44
CA THR A 241 -8.68 19.10 -7.98
C THR A 241 -9.17 19.94 -9.15
N TYR A 242 -9.27 21.25 -8.96
CA TYR A 242 -9.58 22.19 -10.05
C TYR A 242 -8.41 22.37 -11.04
N GLU A 243 -7.17 21.97 -10.66
CA GLU A 243 -6.02 22.08 -11.53
C GLU A 243 -6.09 21.04 -12.67
N ASN A 244 -5.82 21.46 -13.89
CA ASN A 244 -5.96 20.63 -15.10
C ASN A 244 -4.67 20.49 -15.93
N TYR A 245 -3.57 21.12 -15.52
CA TYR A 245 -2.28 20.97 -16.19
C TYR A 245 -1.73 19.54 -16.03
N THR A 246 -1.90 18.95 -14.87
CA THR A 246 -1.58 17.55 -14.59
C THR A 246 -2.85 16.70 -14.57
N ARG A 247 -2.70 15.40 -14.80
CA ARG A 247 -3.82 14.44 -14.75
C ARG A 247 -4.54 14.46 -13.41
N ASN A 248 -3.77 14.59 -12.32
CA ASN A 248 -4.24 14.74 -10.95
C ASN A 248 -3.26 15.64 -10.21
N THR A 249 -3.64 16.15 -9.05
CA THR A 249 -2.74 16.79 -8.10
C THR A 249 -2.10 15.73 -7.23
N LEU A 250 -0.79 15.50 -7.37
CA LEU A 250 -0.05 14.57 -6.52
C LEU A 250 0.11 15.19 -5.13
N ASP A 251 -0.50 14.55 -4.13
CA ASP A 251 -0.54 15.04 -2.75
C ASP A 251 0.61 14.41 -1.94
N LEU A 252 1.79 15.05 -1.99
CA LEU A 252 2.94 14.58 -1.22
C LEU A 252 2.79 14.86 0.29
N SER A 253 1.94 15.79 0.68
CA SER A 253 1.62 16.01 2.10
C SER A 253 0.91 14.80 2.72
N ALA A 254 0.20 14.01 1.91
CA ALA A 254 -0.39 12.76 2.35
C ALA A 254 0.66 11.73 2.83
N VAL A 255 1.90 11.79 2.35
CA VAL A 255 2.98 10.90 2.82
C VAL A 255 3.25 11.16 4.30
N ALA A 256 3.55 12.40 4.66
CA ALA A 256 3.80 12.79 6.06
C ALA A 256 2.56 12.56 6.94
N ALA A 257 1.36 12.93 6.45
CA ALA A 257 0.12 12.72 7.19
C ALA A 257 -0.16 11.24 7.49
N VAL A 258 0.01 10.36 6.50
CA VAL A 258 -0.17 8.91 6.70
C VAL A 258 0.86 8.35 7.68
N LYS A 259 2.13 8.77 7.60
CA LYS A 259 3.17 8.37 8.56
C LYS A 259 2.84 8.77 10.00
N HIS A 260 2.16 9.91 10.18
CA HIS A 260 1.69 10.35 11.50
C HIS A 260 0.43 9.59 11.95
N LEU A 261 -0.51 9.33 11.06
CA LEU A 261 -1.83 8.76 11.38
C LEU A 261 -1.86 7.23 11.43
N SER A 262 -0.97 6.57 10.67
CA SER A 262 -0.98 5.13 10.44
C SER A 262 0.43 4.54 10.56
N HIS A 263 0.48 3.26 10.83
CA HIS A 263 1.71 2.46 10.84
C HIS A 263 2.00 1.79 9.50
N LEU A 264 1.06 1.86 8.55
CA LEU A 264 1.16 1.20 7.25
C LEU A 264 2.20 1.89 6.36
N PRO A 265 3.02 1.13 5.62
CA PRO A 265 3.94 1.73 4.66
C PRO A 265 3.18 2.41 3.51
N ILE A 266 3.76 3.50 3.02
CA ILE A 266 3.20 4.30 1.92
C ILE A 266 4.20 4.46 0.79
N ILE A 267 3.77 4.15 -0.44
CA ILE A 267 4.50 4.45 -1.67
C ILE A 267 3.78 5.52 -2.49
N VAL A 268 4.49 6.08 -3.46
CA VAL A 268 3.96 7.16 -4.32
C VAL A 268 4.04 6.75 -5.78
N ASP A 269 2.98 7.03 -6.55
CA ASP A 269 2.87 6.82 -7.99
C ASP A 269 2.84 8.17 -8.73
N PRO A 270 4.01 8.75 -9.06
CA PRO A 270 4.07 10.02 -9.77
C PRO A 270 3.62 9.94 -11.23
N SER A 271 3.66 8.74 -11.84
CA SER A 271 3.19 8.53 -13.21
C SER A 271 1.69 8.81 -13.35
N HIS A 272 0.87 8.19 -12.49
CA HIS A 272 -0.57 8.45 -12.46
C HIS A 272 -0.93 9.78 -11.81
N GLY A 273 -0.11 10.25 -10.86
CA GLY A 273 -0.30 11.56 -10.23
C GLY A 273 -0.22 12.67 -11.26
N THR A 274 0.85 12.72 -12.02
CA THR A 274 1.10 13.83 -12.96
C THR A 274 0.52 13.60 -14.36
N GLY A 275 0.50 12.35 -14.84
CA GLY A 275 0.09 12.00 -16.20
C GLY A 275 1.06 12.45 -17.29
N LYS A 276 2.26 12.90 -16.91
CA LYS A 276 3.30 13.46 -17.81
C LYS A 276 4.67 12.94 -17.43
N TRP A 277 5.32 12.21 -18.34
CA TRP A 277 6.62 11.58 -18.11
C TRP A 277 7.70 12.54 -17.59
N ARG A 278 7.71 13.81 -18.10
CA ARG A 278 8.69 14.84 -17.68
C ARG A 278 8.56 15.24 -16.22
N MET A 279 7.40 15.04 -15.61
CA MET A 279 7.15 15.37 -14.21
C MET A 279 7.42 14.20 -13.27
N VAL A 280 7.57 12.99 -13.80
CA VAL A 280 7.81 11.79 -12.96
C VAL A 280 9.10 11.92 -12.16
N LYS A 281 10.20 12.34 -12.80
CA LYS A 281 11.51 12.47 -12.16
C LYS A 281 11.50 13.43 -10.95
N PRO A 282 11.11 14.70 -11.08
CA PRO A 282 11.09 15.60 -9.92
C PRO A 282 10.11 15.15 -8.83
N MET A 283 8.96 14.57 -9.19
CA MET A 283 7.98 14.10 -8.21
C MET A 283 8.42 12.80 -7.51
N ALA A 284 9.14 11.92 -8.20
CA ALA A 284 9.77 10.74 -7.57
C ALA A 284 10.79 11.16 -6.52
N PHE A 285 11.63 12.15 -6.81
CA PHE A 285 12.62 12.68 -5.88
C PHE A 285 11.97 13.33 -4.66
N ALA A 286 10.95 14.17 -4.89
CA ALA A 286 10.20 14.81 -3.83
C ALA A 286 9.45 13.79 -2.94
N ALA A 287 8.94 12.69 -3.53
CA ALA A 287 8.28 11.63 -2.78
C ALA A 287 9.22 10.89 -1.82
N ILE A 288 10.45 10.58 -2.26
CA ILE A 288 11.46 9.97 -1.39
C ILE A 288 11.87 10.96 -0.29
N ALA A 289 12.08 12.23 -0.63
CA ALA A 289 12.40 13.27 0.35
C ALA A 289 11.27 13.52 1.36
N ALA A 290 10.00 13.31 0.96
CA ALA A 290 8.85 13.36 1.85
C ALA A 290 8.71 12.11 2.75
N GLY A 291 9.59 11.12 2.64
CA GLY A 291 9.61 9.92 3.47
C GLY A 291 8.80 8.74 2.94
N ALA A 292 8.50 8.69 1.65
CA ALA A 292 7.82 7.53 1.06
C ALA A 292 8.67 6.26 1.16
N ASP A 293 8.02 5.12 1.47
CA ASP A 293 8.65 3.80 1.54
C ASP A 293 8.92 3.19 0.15
N GLY A 294 8.57 3.90 -0.90
CA GLY A 294 8.85 3.46 -2.26
C GLY A 294 8.11 4.26 -3.33
N LEU A 295 8.32 3.82 -4.55
CA LEU A 295 7.75 4.44 -5.74
C LEU A 295 7.10 3.39 -6.64
N MET A 296 6.01 3.79 -7.31
CA MET A 296 5.47 3.04 -8.44
C MET A 296 5.58 3.90 -9.70
N MET A 297 6.18 3.38 -10.76
CA MET A 297 6.41 4.14 -11.99
C MET A 297 6.05 3.33 -13.23
N GLU A 298 5.55 4.01 -14.24
CA GLU A 298 5.29 3.41 -15.55
C GLU A 298 6.51 3.56 -16.45
N VAL A 299 6.95 2.42 -16.98
CA VAL A 299 8.09 2.29 -17.88
C VAL A 299 7.67 1.46 -19.08
N HIS A 300 7.93 1.95 -20.27
CA HIS A 300 7.61 1.22 -21.49
C HIS A 300 8.80 1.26 -22.47
N PRO A 301 9.15 0.15 -23.15
CA PRO A 301 10.25 0.12 -24.10
C PRO A 301 10.12 1.19 -25.20
N ASN A 302 8.89 1.44 -25.64
CA ASN A 302 8.56 2.47 -26.62
C ASN A 302 7.23 3.15 -26.26
N PRO A 303 7.21 4.20 -25.41
CA PRO A 303 5.98 4.86 -24.95
C PRO A 303 5.07 5.38 -26.07
N ALA A 304 5.63 5.72 -27.23
CA ALA A 304 4.84 6.19 -28.38
C ALA A 304 3.96 5.09 -29.01
N LYS A 305 4.29 3.81 -28.75
CA LYS A 305 3.52 2.65 -29.24
C LYS A 305 2.64 2.03 -28.15
N ALA A 306 2.68 2.56 -26.92
CA ALA A 306 1.94 2.00 -25.81
C ALA A 306 0.41 2.01 -26.05
N LEU A 307 -0.25 0.90 -25.82
CA LEU A 307 -1.72 0.77 -25.89
C LEU A 307 -2.43 1.46 -24.72
N SER A 308 -1.70 1.79 -23.66
CA SER A 308 -2.24 2.48 -22.48
C SER A 308 -1.20 3.41 -21.86
N ASP A 309 -1.63 4.63 -21.53
CA ASP A 309 -0.91 5.63 -20.73
C ASP A 309 0.52 5.97 -21.21
N GLY A 310 0.77 5.90 -22.55
CA GLY A 310 2.06 6.25 -23.15
C GLY A 310 2.62 7.62 -22.72
N PRO A 311 1.81 8.71 -22.69
CA PRO A 311 2.28 10.06 -22.33
C PRO A 311 2.88 10.19 -20.93
N GLN A 312 2.60 9.28 -20.00
CA GLN A 312 3.13 9.27 -18.64
C GLN A 312 4.22 8.21 -18.42
N SER A 313 4.43 7.32 -19.39
CA SER A 313 5.43 6.26 -19.31
C SER A 313 6.84 6.79 -19.58
N LEU A 314 7.80 6.37 -18.77
CA LEU A 314 9.22 6.66 -18.95
C LEU A 314 9.81 5.76 -20.04
N THR A 315 10.74 6.32 -20.81
CA THR A 315 11.64 5.52 -21.65
C THR A 315 12.68 4.81 -20.77
N PRO A 316 13.40 3.80 -21.30
CA PRO A 316 14.48 3.13 -20.57
C PRO A 316 15.53 4.09 -20.02
N GLU A 317 15.94 5.09 -20.82
CA GLU A 317 16.95 6.09 -20.47
C GLU A 317 16.44 6.99 -19.36
N ASN A 318 15.23 7.55 -19.50
CA ASN A 318 14.63 8.41 -18.48
C ASN A 318 14.43 7.66 -17.16
N TYR A 319 14.06 6.38 -17.22
CA TYR A 319 13.91 5.56 -16.04
C TYR A 319 15.25 5.33 -15.33
N ALA A 320 16.33 5.02 -16.07
CA ALA A 320 17.65 4.84 -15.51
C ALA A 320 18.13 6.11 -14.78
N GLU A 321 17.88 7.30 -15.35
CA GLU A 321 18.20 8.59 -14.70
C GLU A 321 17.39 8.79 -13.40
N VAL A 322 16.10 8.45 -13.40
CA VAL A 322 15.28 8.52 -12.18
C VAL A 322 15.84 7.62 -11.11
N MET A 323 16.19 6.37 -11.44
CA MET A 323 16.71 5.39 -10.49
C MET A 323 18.08 5.82 -9.90
N ASP A 324 18.96 6.42 -10.69
CA ASP A 324 20.22 6.97 -10.18
C ASP A 324 19.97 8.08 -9.15
N GLY A 325 19.07 9.01 -9.46
CA GLY A 325 18.71 10.09 -8.53
C GLY A 325 18.00 9.58 -7.27
N VAL A 326 17.09 8.62 -7.38
CA VAL A 326 16.42 7.99 -6.23
C VAL A 326 17.44 7.35 -5.28
N LYS A 327 18.44 6.62 -5.82
CA LYS A 327 19.52 6.05 -5.01
C LYS A 327 20.33 7.12 -4.25
N LYS A 328 20.65 8.23 -4.91
CA LYS A 328 21.41 9.34 -4.29
C LYS A 328 20.61 10.03 -3.17
N ILE A 329 19.34 10.32 -3.41
CA ILE A 329 18.47 10.94 -2.40
C ILE A 329 18.25 9.99 -1.22
N SER A 330 17.97 8.71 -1.47
CA SER A 330 17.83 7.73 -0.40
C SER A 330 19.10 7.58 0.45
N ALA A 331 20.27 7.60 -0.19
CA ALA A 331 21.54 7.56 0.52
C ALA A 331 21.77 8.81 1.38
N PHE A 332 21.42 9.99 0.86
CA PHE A 332 21.48 11.26 1.60
C PHE A 332 20.55 11.23 2.82
N MET A 333 19.27 10.89 2.62
CA MET A 333 18.29 10.81 3.70
C MET A 333 18.75 9.87 4.83
N LYS A 334 19.32 8.71 4.45
CA LYS A 334 19.86 7.75 5.42
C LYS A 334 21.11 8.29 6.16
N ALA A 335 22.02 8.96 5.47
CA ALA A 335 23.23 9.52 6.06
C ALA A 335 22.94 10.63 7.08
N GLU A 336 21.94 11.44 6.82
CA GLU A 336 21.50 12.55 7.69
C GLU A 336 20.50 12.09 8.78
N ASN A 337 20.23 10.78 8.90
CA ASN A 337 19.20 10.22 9.80
C ASN A 337 17.82 10.86 9.63
N ILE A 338 17.53 11.42 8.45
CA ILE A 338 16.21 11.96 8.13
C ILE A 338 15.29 10.75 7.90
N THR A 339 14.78 10.20 8.97
CA THR A 339 13.81 9.11 8.91
C THR A 339 12.40 9.69 8.87
N SER A 340 11.48 8.95 8.27
CA SER A 340 10.05 9.30 8.26
C SER A 340 9.41 9.35 9.66
N MET A 341 10.17 9.10 10.72
CA MET A 341 9.73 9.16 12.12
C MET A 341 10.04 10.49 12.79
N ASP A 342 10.93 11.31 12.20
CA ASP A 342 11.29 12.62 12.73
C ASP A 342 10.44 13.76 12.14
N ILE A 343 9.40 13.41 11.38
CA ILE A 343 8.46 14.34 10.76
C ILE A 343 7.15 14.38 11.53
#